data_4484315cc6872552cec8cd05cf0a432b
#
_entry.id   4484315cc6872552cec8cd05cf0a432b
#
_cell.length_a   1.000
_cell.length_b   1.000
_cell.length_c   1.000
_cell.angle_alpha   90.00
_cell.angle_beta   90.00
_cell.angle_gamma   90.00
#
_symmetry.space_group_name_H-M   'P 1'
#
loop_
_entity.id
_entity.type
_entity.pdbx_description
1 polymer ?
#
loop_
_entity_poly.entity_id
_entity_poly.type
_entity_poly.pdbx_seq_one_letter_code
_entity_poly.pdbx_strand_id
1 'polypeptide(L)'
;AFDGTGTFTGNLGTATTTVADSVTMTAAYNVLNGKTVNHDGSESAQALVVTIASADAAADLSNITSDITNLTANFSETQTFIGNLDSKTASVANDITVTATAADVTGDTIAAAGNGNIAVTALHSTLAADLSGLSSSTGAVTAAFDGTGTFTGNLGTATTTVADSVTM
;
A
#
# COMPACT_ATOMS: atom_id res chain seq x y z
N ALA A 1 21.24 11.85 -10.15
CA ALA A 1 21.11 11.41 -8.76
C ALA A 1 20.13 12.32 -8.01
N PHE A 2 19.44 11.73 -7.03
CA PHE A 2 18.63 12.45 -6.04
C PHE A 2 19.44 12.47 -4.74
N ASP A 3 19.99 13.62 -4.39
CA ASP A 3 21.04 13.78 -3.38
C ASP A 3 20.58 14.55 -2.13
N GLY A 4 19.29 14.87 -2.02
CA GLY A 4 18.68 15.50 -0.85
C GLY A 4 17.31 14.94 -0.55
N THR A 5 16.99 14.68 0.73
CA THR A 5 15.66 14.21 1.15
C THR A 5 14.58 15.20 0.73
N GLY A 6 13.55 14.70 0.03
CA GLY A 6 12.45 15.54 -0.43
C GLY A 6 11.50 14.85 -1.41
N THR A 7 10.55 15.65 -1.91
CA THR A 7 9.55 15.20 -2.87
C THR A 7 9.92 15.61 -4.29
N PHE A 8 10.01 14.62 -5.17
CA PHE A 8 10.23 14.84 -6.60
C PHE A 8 8.87 14.92 -7.33
N THR A 9 8.64 16.03 -8.02
CA THR A 9 7.38 16.28 -8.76
C THR A 9 7.59 16.40 -10.27
N GLY A 10 8.82 16.17 -10.74
CA GLY A 10 9.19 16.30 -12.16
C GLY A 10 8.94 15.01 -12.95
N ASN A 11 9.55 14.95 -14.12
CA ASN A 11 9.57 13.77 -14.98
C ASN A 11 10.97 13.16 -15.00
N LEU A 12 11.08 11.89 -14.68
CA LEU A 12 12.35 11.15 -14.66
C LEU A 12 12.85 10.78 -16.08
N GLY A 13 12.03 10.94 -17.10
CA GLY A 13 12.38 10.55 -18.45
C GLY A 13 12.59 9.04 -18.58
N THR A 14 13.62 8.64 -19.33
CA THR A 14 14.02 7.23 -19.55
C THR A 14 15.30 6.84 -18.80
N ALA A 15 15.91 7.77 -18.08
CA ALA A 15 17.14 7.50 -17.36
C ALA A 15 16.89 6.77 -16.04
N THR A 16 17.82 5.90 -15.65
CA THR A 16 17.86 5.35 -14.30
C THR A 16 18.15 6.50 -13.31
N THR A 17 17.33 6.58 -12.28
CA THR A 17 17.50 7.54 -11.18
C THR A 17 18.23 6.85 -10.04
N THR A 18 19.20 7.52 -9.43
CA THR A 18 19.86 7.02 -8.20
C THR A 18 19.51 7.90 -7.03
N VAL A 19 19.34 7.28 -5.86
CA VAL A 19 19.09 7.95 -4.57
C VAL A 19 20.34 7.79 -3.72
N ALA A 20 20.85 8.91 -3.21
CA ALA A 20 22.07 8.93 -2.43
C ALA A 20 21.87 8.33 -1.03
N ASP A 21 22.99 7.99 -0.37
CA ASP A 21 22.99 7.45 0.99
C ASP A 21 22.23 8.32 1.98
N SER A 22 21.45 7.69 2.85
CA SER A 22 20.65 8.34 3.89
C SER A 22 19.61 9.35 3.36
N VAL A 23 19.29 9.29 2.07
CA VAL A 23 18.30 10.14 1.43
C VAL A 23 16.97 9.42 1.29
N THR A 24 15.88 10.12 1.55
CA THR A 24 14.53 9.68 1.23
C THR A 24 14.01 10.45 0.03
N MET A 25 13.76 9.73 -1.06
CA MET A 25 13.03 10.25 -2.22
C MET A 25 11.55 9.91 -2.08
N THR A 26 10.70 10.92 -2.12
CA THR A 26 9.25 10.75 -2.21
C THR A 26 8.79 11.16 -3.61
N ALA A 27 7.96 10.35 -4.26
CA ALA A 27 7.36 10.73 -5.53
C ALA A 27 6.00 10.05 -5.73
N ALA A 28 5.14 10.65 -6.55
CA ALA A 28 3.85 10.07 -6.89
C ALA A 28 4.02 8.80 -7.76
N TYR A 29 3.10 7.86 -7.62
CA TYR A 29 3.14 6.61 -8.41
C TYR A 29 3.21 6.89 -9.92
N ASN A 30 2.43 7.82 -10.44
CA ASN A 30 2.42 8.15 -11.87
C ASN A 30 3.77 8.68 -12.40
N VAL A 31 4.63 9.21 -11.52
CA VAL A 31 6.00 9.64 -11.85
C VAL A 31 6.95 8.44 -11.90
N LEU A 32 6.73 7.43 -11.04
CA LEU A 32 7.59 6.28 -10.85
C LEU A 32 7.20 5.05 -11.68
N ASN A 33 5.95 4.99 -12.15
CA ASN A 33 5.44 3.86 -12.94
C ASN A 33 6.32 3.59 -14.17
N GLY A 34 6.81 2.36 -14.29
CA GLY A 34 7.71 1.94 -15.37
C GLY A 34 9.13 2.54 -15.27
N LYS A 35 9.54 3.06 -14.12
CA LYS A 35 10.86 3.66 -13.91
C LYS A 35 11.80 2.73 -13.14
N THR A 36 13.09 3.01 -13.31
CA THR A 36 14.15 2.38 -12.52
C THR A 36 14.72 3.42 -11.56
N VAL A 37 14.63 3.12 -10.24
CA VAL A 37 15.15 3.96 -9.16
C VAL A 37 16.01 3.10 -8.25
N ASN A 38 17.30 3.32 -8.25
CA ASN A 38 18.27 2.50 -7.54
C ASN A 38 18.99 3.31 -6.45
N HIS A 39 19.68 2.63 -5.55
CA HIS A 39 20.67 3.27 -4.69
C HIS A 39 21.94 3.68 -5.49
N ASP A 40 22.76 4.57 -4.98
CA ASP A 40 23.93 5.08 -5.67
C ASP A 40 25.23 4.29 -5.42
N GLY A 41 25.14 3.06 -4.94
CA GLY A 41 26.28 2.14 -4.79
C GLY A 41 26.56 1.67 -3.37
N SER A 42 25.90 2.18 -2.33
CA SER A 42 25.91 1.62 -1.00
C SER A 42 24.49 1.50 -0.44
N GLU A 43 24.18 0.38 0.22
CA GLU A 43 22.84 0.10 0.77
C GLU A 43 22.65 0.72 2.16
N SER A 44 22.98 2.00 2.34
CA SER A 44 22.92 2.65 3.65
C SER A 44 21.71 3.57 3.78
N ALA A 45 20.60 3.06 4.31
CA ALA A 45 19.45 3.85 4.79
C ALA A 45 18.75 4.74 3.75
N GLN A 46 18.89 4.45 2.44
CA GLN A 46 18.05 5.10 1.43
C GLN A 46 16.60 4.64 1.57
N ALA A 47 15.67 5.53 1.23
CA ALA A 47 14.26 5.18 1.15
C ALA A 47 13.61 5.74 -0.12
N LEU A 48 12.71 4.96 -0.70
CA LEU A 48 11.82 5.37 -1.77
C LEU A 48 10.38 5.29 -1.28
N VAL A 49 9.71 6.43 -1.19
CA VAL A 49 8.31 6.52 -0.79
C VAL A 49 7.45 6.83 -2.01
N VAL A 50 6.59 5.88 -2.36
CA VAL A 50 5.64 6.01 -3.47
C VAL A 50 4.33 6.54 -2.94
N THR A 51 3.95 7.77 -3.30
CA THR A 51 2.66 8.33 -2.92
C THR A 51 1.58 7.85 -3.89
N ILE A 52 0.54 7.22 -3.36
CA ILE A 52 -0.63 6.73 -4.10
C ILE A 52 -1.82 7.65 -3.79
N ALA A 53 -2.20 8.47 -4.77
CA ALA A 53 -3.39 9.32 -4.72
C ALA A 53 -4.61 8.58 -5.27
N SER A 54 -5.80 9.15 -5.12
CA SER A 54 -7.05 8.55 -5.61
C SER A 54 -7.08 8.34 -7.13
N ALA A 55 -6.33 9.16 -7.88
CA ALA A 55 -6.16 8.99 -9.33
C ALA A 55 -5.30 7.76 -9.70
N ASP A 56 -4.53 7.24 -8.74
CA ASP A 56 -3.63 6.10 -8.91
C ASP A 56 -4.19 4.82 -8.24
N ALA A 57 -5.51 4.69 -8.13
CA ALA A 57 -6.18 3.59 -7.44
C ALA A 57 -5.76 2.18 -7.92
N ALA A 58 -5.34 2.06 -9.18
CA ALA A 58 -4.82 0.83 -9.79
C ALA A 58 -3.28 0.78 -9.83
N ALA A 59 -2.61 1.43 -8.87
CA ALA A 59 -1.15 1.42 -8.81
C ALA A 59 -0.61 -0.02 -8.67
N ASP A 60 0.33 -0.37 -9.53
CA ASP A 60 1.04 -1.65 -9.48
C ASP A 60 2.52 -1.40 -9.23
N LEU A 61 2.95 -1.64 -7.99
CA LEU A 61 4.33 -1.36 -7.56
C LEU A 61 5.35 -2.32 -8.17
N SER A 62 4.93 -3.44 -8.75
CA SER A 62 5.81 -4.33 -9.52
C SER A 62 6.37 -3.67 -10.79
N ASN A 63 5.72 -2.60 -11.26
CA ASN A 63 6.19 -1.80 -12.39
C ASN A 63 7.33 -0.83 -12.03
N ILE A 64 7.69 -0.72 -10.75
CA ILE A 64 8.81 0.12 -10.29
C ILE A 64 10.01 -0.79 -10.06
N THR A 65 10.99 -0.71 -10.94
CA THR A 65 12.25 -1.43 -10.75
C THR A 65 13.10 -0.69 -9.74
N SER A 66 13.46 -1.34 -8.64
CA SER A 66 14.30 -0.72 -7.61
C SER A 66 15.12 -1.77 -6.86
N ASP A 67 16.37 -1.43 -6.56
CA ASP A 67 17.22 -2.17 -5.62
C ASP A 67 17.23 -1.55 -4.21
N ILE A 68 16.46 -0.47 -4.00
CA ILE A 68 16.26 0.13 -2.68
C ILE A 68 15.38 -0.79 -1.84
N THR A 69 15.95 -1.36 -0.78
CA THR A 69 15.26 -2.31 0.11
C THR A 69 14.14 -1.65 0.92
N ASN A 70 14.26 -0.35 1.20
CA ASN A 70 13.24 0.43 1.92
C ASN A 70 12.33 1.18 0.92
N LEU A 71 11.67 0.43 0.02
CA LEU A 71 10.60 0.95 -0.82
C LEU A 71 9.28 0.76 -0.09
N THR A 72 8.54 1.86 0.10
CA THR A 72 7.24 1.86 0.79
C THR A 72 6.20 2.64 -0.01
N ALA A 73 4.93 2.27 0.15
CA ALA A 73 3.81 3.03 -0.38
C ALA A 73 3.20 3.93 0.69
N ASN A 74 2.61 5.05 0.28
CA ASN A 74 1.82 5.93 1.15
C ASN A 74 0.52 6.34 0.46
N PHE A 75 -0.59 5.86 0.97
CA PHE A 75 -1.92 6.32 0.56
C PHE A 75 -2.20 7.70 1.15
N SER A 76 -2.28 8.71 0.31
CA SER A 76 -2.40 10.12 0.68
C SER A 76 -3.81 10.68 0.61
N GLU A 77 -4.76 9.92 0.06
CA GLU A 77 -6.15 10.32 -0.16
C GLU A 77 -7.11 9.15 0.10
N THR A 78 -8.33 9.46 0.52
CA THR A 78 -9.41 8.45 0.61
C THR A 78 -9.71 7.89 -0.78
N GLN A 79 -9.66 6.56 -0.90
CA GLN A 79 -9.79 5.90 -2.20
C GLN A 79 -10.22 4.43 -2.09
N THR A 80 -10.64 3.88 -3.23
CA THR A 80 -10.74 2.43 -3.40
C THR A 80 -9.52 1.96 -4.17
N PHE A 81 -8.68 1.17 -3.52
CA PHE A 81 -7.48 0.59 -4.11
C PHE A 81 -7.81 -0.75 -4.79
N ILE A 82 -7.39 -0.90 -6.04
CA ILE A 82 -7.57 -2.10 -6.88
C ILE A 82 -6.25 -2.50 -7.56
N GLY A 83 -5.13 -2.09 -6.97
CA GLY A 83 -3.78 -2.25 -7.50
C GLY A 83 -3.05 -3.45 -6.89
N ASN A 84 -1.73 -3.38 -6.93
CA ASN A 84 -0.82 -4.41 -6.40
C ASN A 84 0.33 -3.73 -5.65
N LEU A 85 0.49 -4.02 -4.36
CA LEU A 85 1.58 -3.49 -3.56
C LEU A 85 2.89 -4.26 -3.75
N ASP A 86 2.88 -5.39 -4.46
CA ASP A 86 4.08 -6.21 -4.69
C ASP A 86 4.81 -6.58 -3.38
N SER A 87 4.04 -6.93 -2.35
CA SER A 87 4.53 -7.23 -0.99
C SER A 87 5.34 -6.09 -0.33
N LYS A 88 5.19 -4.86 -0.81
CA LYS A 88 5.80 -3.69 -0.15
C LYS A 88 4.95 -3.25 1.03
N THR A 89 5.62 -2.72 2.05
CA THR A 89 4.91 -2.10 3.18
C THR A 89 4.21 -0.83 2.71
N ALA A 90 2.98 -0.64 3.16
CA ALA A 90 2.22 0.58 2.87
C ALA A 90 1.77 1.28 4.15
N SER A 91 1.58 2.60 4.06
CA SER A 91 0.97 3.41 5.10
C SER A 91 -0.29 4.10 4.57
N VAL A 92 -1.27 4.32 5.44
CA VAL A 92 -2.44 5.15 5.18
C VAL A 92 -2.31 6.40 6.02
N ALA A 93 -2.39 7.57 5.42
CA ALA A 93 -2.26 8.82 6.14
C ALA A 93 -3.41 9.03 7.15
N ASN A 94 -3.21 9.95 8.10
CA ASN A 94 -4.22 10.27 9.11
C ASN A 94 -5.53 10.76 8.46
N ASP A 95 -6.68 10.40 9.05
CA ASP A 95 -8.03 10.80 8.62
C ASP A 95 -8.43 10.33 7.20
N ILE A 96 -7.72 9.36 6.64
CA ILE A 96 -7.97 8.79 5.31
C ILE A 96 -8.53 7.38 5.45
N THR A 97 -9.39 6.98 4.50
CA THR A 97 -9.89 5.62 4.38
C THR A 97 -9.44 5.01 3.06
N VAL A 98 -8.75 3.89 3.15
CA VAL A 98 -8.46 3.03 2.00
C VAL A 98 -9.43 1.85 2.02
N THR A 99 -10.19 1.69 0.95
CA THR A 99 -11.06 0.54 0.70
C THR A 99 -10.38 -0.37 -0.32
N ALA A 100 -10.32 -1.68 -0.05
CA ALA A 100 -9.75 -2.65 -0.98
C ALA A 100 -10.49 -3.98 -0.88
N THR A 101 -10.39 -4.84 -1.89
CA THR A 101 -10.89 -6.21 -1.74
C THR A 101 -9.92 -7.06 -0.93
N ALA A 102 -10.41 -8.15 -0.33
CA ALA A 102 -9.55 -9.08 0.38
C ALA A 102 -8.46 -9.69 -0.54
N ALA A 103 -8.74 -9.81 -1.83
CA ALA A 103 -7.77 -10.30 -2.81
C ALA A 103 -6.61 -9.32 -3.06
N ASP A 104 -6.89 -8.01 -3.01
CA ASP A 104 -5.89 -6.97 -3.29
C ASP A 104 -4.92 -6.74 -2.11
N VAL A 105 -5.28 -7.16 -0.89
CA VAL A 105 -4.51 -6.86 0.33
C VAL A 105 -4.14 -8.09 1.16
N THR A 106 -4.47 -9.30 0.70
CA THR A 106 -4.11 -10.53 1.42
C THR A 106 -2.59 -10.71 1.49
N GLY A 107 -2.06 -10.87 2.70
CA GLY A 107 -0.63 -11.03 2.94
C GLY A 107 0.17 -9.71 2.92
N ASP A 108 -0.46 -8.58 2.64
CA ASP A 108 0.20 -7.28 2.65
C ASP A 108 0.36 -6.72 4.08
N THR A 109 1.33 -5.83 4.23
CA THR A 109 1.53 -5.05 5.47
C THR A 109 1.11 -3.61 5.22
N ILE A 110 -0.01 -3.19 5.81
CA ILE A 110 -0.54 -1.83 5.69
C ILE A 110 -0.82 -1.27 7.08
N ALA A 111 -0.20 -0.13 7.42
CA ALA A 111 -0.38 0.53 8.71
C ALA A 111 -1.04 1.89 8.54
N ALA A 112 -2.22 2.07 9.11
CA ALA A 112 -2.91 3.36 9.10
C ALA A 112 -2.47 4.23 10.30
N ALA A 113 -2.07 5.47 10.01
CA ALA A 113 -1.64 6.44 10.99
C ALA A 113 -2.84 7.17 11.61
N GLY A 114 -2.77 7.50 12.89
CA GLY A 114 -3.83 8.25 13.58
C GLY A 114 -5.21 7.62 13.35
N ASN A 115 -6.18 8.41 12.91
CA ASN A 115 -7.55 7.99 12.60
C ASN A 115 -7.70 7.42 11.17
N GLY A 116 -6.61 7.08 10.50
CA GLY A 116 -6.67 6.42 9.19
C GLY A 116 -7.35 5.04 9.28
N ASN A 117 -8.12 4.68 8.28
CA ASN A 117 -8.92 3.46 8.26
C ASN A 117 -8.56 2.57 7.07
N ILE A 118 -8.68 1.26 7.26
CA ILE A 118 -8.58 0.25 6.21
C ILE A 118 -9.91 -0.52 6.19
N ALA A 119 -10.61 -0.47 5.05
CA ALA A 119 -11.87 -1.16 4.85
C ALA A 119 -11.70 -2.28 3.82
N VAL A 120 -11.73 -3.53 4.25
CA VAL A 120 -11.62 -4.70 3.38
C VAL A 120 -13.01 -5.17 2.98
N THR A 121 -13.22 -5.38 1.68
CA THR A 121 -14.49 -5.85 1.11
C THR A 121 -14.31 -7.23 0.45
N ALA A 122 -15.42 -7.83 0.04
CA ALA A 122 -15.45 -9.09 -0.71
C ALA A 122 -14.70 -10.25 -0.03
N LEU A 123 -14.74 -10.33 1.31
CA LEU A 123 -14.05 -11.38 2.06
C LEU A 123 -14.56 -12.78 1.69
N HIS A 124 -15.83 -12.91 1.26
CA HIS A 124 -16.42 -14.17 0.78
C HIS A 124 -15.76 -14.71 -0.49
N SER A 125 -15.11 -13.84 -1.28
CA SER A 125 -14.43 -14.24 -2.51
C SER A 125 -13.00 -14.73 -2.26
N THR A 126 -12.44 -14.44 -1.09
CA THR A 126 -11.08 -14.81 -0.69
C THR A 126 -11.11 -15.42 0.71
N LEU A 127 -11.69 -16.63 0.79
CA LEU A 127 -11.99 -17.30 2.07
C LEU A 127 -10.75 -17.66 2.91
N ALA A 128 -9.57 -17.67 2.33
CA ALA A 128 -8.29 -17.90 3.01
C ALA A 128 -7.43 -16.63 3.11
N ALA A 129 -8.03 -15.44 3.02
CA ALA A 129 -7.29 -14.18 3.10
C ALA A 129 -6.54 -14.05 4.42
N ASP A 130 -5.31 -13.56 4.36
CA ASP A 130 -4.52 -13.18 5.53
C ASP A 130 -4.48 -11.66 5.66
N LEU A 131 -5.20 -11.15 6.65
CA LEU A 131 -5.30 -9.73 6.98
C LEU A 131 -4.45 -9.35 8.21
N SER A 132 -3.61 -10.26 8.72
CA SER A 132 -2.84 -10.04 9.96
C SER A 132 -1.83 -8.90 9.85
N GLY A 133 -1.42 -8.53 8.64
CA GLY A 133 -0.53 -7.40 8.39
C GLY A 133 -1.22 -6.03 8.35
N LEU A 134 -2.56 -5.98 8.47
CA LEU A 134 -3.32 -4.73 8.48
C LEU A 134 -3.47 -4.18 9.90
N SER A 135 -3.17 -2.91 10.10
CA SER A 135 -3.26 -2.26 11.41
C SER A 135 -3.69 -0.79 11.32
N SER A 136 -4.26 -0.27 12.39
CA SER A 136 -4.53 1.17 12.55
C SER A 136 -4.19 1.61 13.98
N SER A 137 -3.67 2.83 14.12
CA SER A 137 -3.29 3.38 15.44
C SER A 137 -4.50 3.69 16.32
N THR A 138 -5.44 4.48 15.81
CA THR A 138 -6.66 4.91 16.52
C THR A 138 -7.91 4.81 15.64
N GLY A 139 -7.76 4.65 14.34
CA GLY A 139 -8.84 4.34 13.41
C GLY A 139 -9.25 2.86 13.47
N ALA A 140 -9.83 2.37 12.39
CA ALA A 140 -10.34 1.00 12.31
C ALA A 140 -9.75 0.22 11.14
N VAL A 141 -9.56 -1.09 11.35
CA VAL A 141 -9.49 -2.09 10.28
C VAL A 141 -10.80 -2.84 10.30
N THR A 142 -11.53 -2.80 9.20
CA THR A 142 -12.82 -3.48 9.05
C THR A 142 -12.78 -4.46 7.89
N ALA A 143 -13.50 -5.58 7.98
CA ALA A 143 -13.61 -6.55 6.91
C ALA A 143 -15.07 -6.96 6.71
N ALA A 144 -15.57 -6.83 5.47
CA ALA A 144 -16.95 -7.17 5.13
C ALA A 144 -17.04 -8.56 4.50
N PHE A 145 -17.85 -9.42 5.13
CA PHE A 145 -18.27 -10.72 4.60
C PHE A 145 -19.67 -10.55 4.00
N ASP A 146 -19.72 -10.39 2.71
CA ASP A 146 -20.91 -9.99 1.95
C ASP A 146 -21.46 -11.10 1.03
N GLY A 147 -20.97 -12.33 1.18
CA GLY A 147 -21.43 -13.51 0.45
C GLY A 147 -21.28 -14.76 1.29
N THR A 148 -21.99 -15.85 0.92
CA THR A 148 -21.99 -17.10 1.67
C THR A 148 -20.67 -17.87 1.49
N GLY A 149 -20.13 -18.41 2.59
CA GLY A 149 -18.92 -19.23 2.55
C GLY A 149 -18.40 -19.54 3.95
N THR A 150 -17.36 -20.36 4.03
CA THR A 150 -16.66 -20.64 5.29
C THR A 150 -15.29 -19.97 5.23
N PHE A 151 -15.10 -18.95 6.05
CA PHE A 151 -13.81 -18.25 6.13
C PHE A 151 -12.79 -19.10 6.91
N THR A 152 -11.64 -19.34 6.32
CA THR A 152 -10.54 -20.14 6.90
C THR A 152 -9.25 -19.37 7.03
N GLY A 153 -9.28 -18.07 6.69
CA GLY A 153 -8.12 -17.18 6.71
C GLY A 153 -7.81 -16.61 8.10
N ASN A 154 -7.04 -15.52 8.10
CA ASN A 154 -6.63 -14.82 9.30
C ASN A 154 -7.13 -13.36 9.24
N LEU A 155 -8.00 -12.99 10.15
CA LEU A 155 -8.58 -11.62 10.20
C LEU A 155 -7.65 -10.60 10.89
N GLY A 156 -6.59 -11.05 11.59
CA GLY A 156 -5.73 -10.17 12.35
C GLY A 156 -6.52 -9.37 13.39
N THR A 157 -6.43 -8.04 13.31
CA THR A 157 -7.15 -7.11 14.20
C THR A 157 -8.46 -6.58 13.60
N ALA A 158 -8.85 -7.05 12.39
CA ALA A 158 -10.00 -6.52 11.69
C ALA A 158 -11.33 -6.84 12.43
N THR A 159 -12.19 -5.83 12.54
CA THR A 159 -13.57 -6.00 12.95
C THR A 159 -14.39 -6.48 11.75
N THR A 160 -14.98 -7.66 11.85
CA THR A 160 -15.74 -8.25 10.74
C THR A 160 -17.21 -7.85 10.82
N THR A 161 -17.76 -7.46 9.68
CA THR A 161 -19.21 -7.28 9.48
C THR A 161 -19.72 -8.36 8.55
N VAL A 162 -20.86 -8.95 8.89
CA VAL A 162 -21.54 -9.94 8.06
C VAL A 162 -22.82 -9.30 7.52
N ALA A 163 -23.02 -9.36 6.21
CA ALA A 163 -24.21 -8.78 5.59
C ALA A 163 -25.47 -9.58 5.97
N ASP A 164 -26.64 -8.92 5.93
CA ASP A 164 -27.92 -9.58 6.19
C ASP A 164 -28.12 -10.78 5.26
N SER A 165 -28.63 -11.87 5.81
CA SER A 165 -28.88 -13.12 5.09
C SER A 165 -27.64 -13.88 4.60
N VAL A 166 -26.45 -13.53 5.10
CA VAL A 166 -25.19 -14.22 4.82
C VAL A 166 -24.77 -15.06 6.03
N THR A 167 -24.14 -16.20 5.77
CA THR A 167 -23.55 -17.06 6.81
C THR A 167 -22.04 -17.15 6.57
N MET A 168 -21.28 -16.86 7.62
CA MET A 168 -19.83 -17.00 7.67
C MET A 168 -19.43 -18.28 8.41
#